data_5c7849bf2ac7d0c0a8dae2e16289b134
#
_entry.id   5c7849bf2ac7d0c0a8dae2e16289b134
#
_cell.length_a   1.000
_cell.length_b   1.000
_cell.length_c   1.000
_cell.angle_alpha   90.00
_cell.angle_beta   90.00
_cell.angle_gamma   90.00
#
_symmetry.space_group_name_H-M   'P 1'
#
loop_
_entity.id
_entity.type
_entity.pdbx_description
1 polymer ?
#
loop_
_entity_poly.entity_id
_entity_poly.type
_entity_poly.pdbx_seq_one_letter_code
_entity_poly.pdbx_strand_id
1 'polypeptide(L)'
;MIFMKNIKVFLFFIIVVFTGCQDVSMRNISISKCFVDVDKSHEQLDISGLFADDIEIMPLEMSEECIISEMLKIQFTDDYIFVSDEVAQCVFQFSSDTGKYIKRIGHRGEGPTEYSSIGDFVVNEDYIYIQDLYKNKVLRYGLKDNSVETLLLKDFYMDEMIDFGSELYFVSNYRNYENGCFNLHKLNLQNNEITHLIPADAKVAENNSAWGLKGYSSKNKDSALIIYPLNDTIYTLTPDSLFPQMIVCFSERTLPKDMKYMDVMTLMERSTDYIWGMSNIKNSDKYIFFEYSDRGLNKNVVIDKKTLGTETTERFVLEKWGGLYISGFEIWNNNFYLVQPAYFFRRSWNAIYSNKSFVRNKDRQAFKSLYDELTDDDNPVIFKLQMK
;
A
#
# COMPACT_ATOMS: atom_id res chain seq x y z
N MET A 1 -37.82 -84.48 -5.18
CA MET A 1 -38.86 -83.44 -5.21
C MET A 1 -38.34 -82.28 -4.46
N ILE A 2 -37.74 -81.35 -5.21
CA ILE A 2 -36.89 -80.26 -4.68
C ILE A 2 -37.58 -78.91 -4.95
N PHE A 3 -37.92 -78.23 -3.90
CA PHE A 3 -38.48 -76.87 -3.97
C PHE A 3 -37.39 -75.80 -4.22
N MET A 4 -37.47 -75.13 -5.33
CA MET A 4 -36.68 -73.90 -5.59
C MET A 4 -37.42 -72.71 -5.05
N LYS A 5 -36.82 -72.02 -4.07
CA LYS A 5 -37.26 -70.69 -3.55
C LYS A 5 -36.61 -69.57 -4.36
N ASN A 6 -37.44 -68.75 -4.98
CA ASN A 6 -37.03 -67.51 -5.67
C ASN A 6 -36.56 -66.47 -4.68
N ILE A 7 -35.29 -66.00 -4.81
CA ILE A 7 -34.75 -64.83 -4.11
C ILE A 7 -34.84 -63.68 -5.10
N LYS A 8 -35.70 -62.68 -4.79
CA LYS A 8 -35.74 -61.42 -5.47
C LYS A 8 -34.61 -60.56 -4.89
N VAL A 9 -33.58 -60.27 -5.71
CA VAL A 9 -32.52 -59.29 -5.40
C VAL A 9 -33.09 -57.92 -5.68
N PHE A 10 -33.25 -57.12 -4.62
CA PHE A 10 -33.55 -55.69 -4.74
C PHE A 10 -32.22 -54.96 -4.95
N LEU A 11 -32.00 -54.44 -6.15
CA LEU A 11 -30.87 -53.54 -6.45
C LEU A 11 -31.22 -52.14 -5.92
N PHE A 12 -30.57 -51.73 -4.84
CA PHE A 12 -30.61 -50.37 -4.36
C PHE A 12 -29.62 -49.53 -5.19
N PHE A 13 -30.15 -48.67 -6.07
CA PHE A 13 -29.34 -47.64 -6.74
C PHE A 13 -29.03 -46.52 -5.73
N ILE A 14 -27.83 -46.51 -5.22
CA ILE A 14 -27.31 -45.34 -4.49
C ILE A 14 -26.92 -44.29 -5.54
N ILE A 15 -27.74 -43.24 -5.69
CA ILE A 15 -27.39 -42.05 -6.42
C ILE A 15 -26.40 -41.27 -5.53
N VAL A 16 -25.12 -41.43 -5.80
CA VAL A 16 -24.09 -40.55 -5.24
C VAL A 16 -24.17 -39.23 -6.00
N VAL A 17 -24.79 -38.24 -5.39
CA VAL A 17 -24.72 -36.87 -5.88
C VAL A 17 -23.30 -36.39 -5.60
N PHE A 18 -22.44 -36.40 -6.61
CA PHE A 18 -21.20 -35.67 -6.58
C PHE A 18 -21.55 -34.18 -6.61
N THR A 19 -21.56 -33.54 -5.44
CA THR A 19 -21.41 -32.10 -5.37
C THR A 19 -20.01 -31.81 -5.87
N GLY A 20 -19.93 -31.25 -7.09
CA GLY A 20 -18.68 -30.88 -7.69
C GLY A 20 -18.02 -29.79 -6.84
N CYS A 21 -16.96 -30.14 -6.13
CA CYS A 21 -15.91 -29.22 -5.88
C CYS A 21 -15.43 -28.75 -7.25
N GLN A 22 -15.65 -27.50 -7.58
CA GLN A 22 -14.93 -26.85 -8.68
C GLN A 22 -13.46 -26.93 -8.30
N ASP A 23 -12.73 -27.84 -8.93
CA ASP A 23 -11.28 -27.80 -8.98
C ASP A 23 -10.90 -26.44 -9.55
N VAL A 24 -10.49 -25.55 -8.67
CA VAL A 24 -9.72 -24.37 -9.09
C VAL A 24 -8.48 -24.94 -9.75
N SER A 25 -8.47 -24.96 -11.06
CA SER A 25 -7.30 -25.36 -11.84
C SER A 25 -6.14 -24.50 -11.36
N MET A 26 -5.24 -25.08 -10.57
CA MET A 26 -3.96 -24.48 -10.29
C MET A 26 -3.24 -24.36 -11.64
N ARG A 27 -3.37 -23.19 -12.27
CA ARG A 27 -2.47 -22.84 -13.36
C ARG A 27 -1.07 -23.00 -12.79
N ASN A 28 -0.19 -23.68 -13.50
CA ASN A 28 1.24 -23.72 -13.19
C ASN A 28 1.77 -22.28 -13.33
N ILE A 29 1.59 -21.47 -12.28
CA ILE A 29 2.10 -20.10 -12.21
C ILE A 29 3.58 -20.27 -11.90
N SER A 30 4.42 -20.06 -12.90
CA SER A 30 5.87 -19.98 -12.65
C SER A 30 6.13 -18.69 -11.88
N ILE A 31 6.54 -18.82 -10.61
CA ILE A 31 6.91 -17.67 -9.79
C ILE A 31 8.21 -17.10 -10.34
N SER A 32 8.18 -15.84 -10.74
CA SER A 32 9.38 -15.13 -11.21
C SER A 32 10.36 -14.90 -10.05
N LYS A 33 11.66 -14.90 -10.34
CA LYS A 33 12.69 -14.49 -9.38
C LYS A 33 13.31 -13.19 -9.83
N CYS A 34 13.38 -12.25 -8.92
CA CYS A 34 14.02 -10.96 -9.11
C CYS A 34 15.26 -10.88 -8.23
N PHE A 35 16.40 -10.52 -8.78
CA PHE A 35 17.66 -10.46 -8.04
C PHE A 35 18.05 -9.02 -7.78
N VAL A 36 18.20 -8.67 -6.50
CA VAL A 36 18.64 -7.36 -6.04
C VAL A 36 20.11 -7.47 -5.62
N ASP A 37 20.99 -6.83 -6.38
CA ASP A 37 22.42 -6.75 -6.08
C ASP A 37 22.67 -5.58 -5.11
N VAL A 38 22.78 -5.91 -3.85
CA VAL A 38 22.87 -4.91 -2.77
C VAL A 38 24.20 -4.17 -2.73
N ASP A 39 25.24 -4.75 -3.31
CA ASP A 39 26.58 -4.13 -3.35
C ASP A 39 26.70 -3.10 -4.47
N LYS A 40 25.77 -3.10 -5.43
CA LYS A 40 25.68 -2.09 -6.48
C LYS A 40 24.73 -0.94 -6.15
N SER A 41 24.41 -0.75 -4.87
CA SER A 41 23.54 0.35 -4.47
C SER A 41 24.19 1.72 -4.74
N HIS A 42 23.47 2.59 -5.43
CA HIS A 42 23.87 3.96 -5.68
C HIS A 42 23.56 4.85 -4.46
N GLU A 43 24.34 5.89 -4.25
CA GLU A 43 23.94 6.94 -3.28
C GLU A 43 22.70 7.68 -3.78
N GLN A 44 22.66 7.99 -5.08
CA GLN A 44 21.53 8.64 -5.74
C GLN A 44 21.29 7.97 -7.10
N LEU A 45 20.02 7.78 -7.45
CA LEU A 45 19.61 7.25 -8.76
C LEU A 45 18.64 8.24 -9.41
N ASP A 46 19.03 8.73 -10.60
CA ASP A 46 18.12 9.54 -11.41
C ASP A 46 17.07 8.66 -12.09
N ILE A 47 15.83 8.83 -11.70
CA ILE A 47 14.68 8.14 -12.31
C ILE A 47 13.87 9.04 -13.26
N SER A 48 14.37 10.23 -13.61
CA SER A 48 13.69 11.16 -14.54
C SER A 48 13.35 10.52 -15.89
N GLY A 49 14.14 9.53 -16.31
CA GLY A 49 13.92 8.78 -17.54
C GLY A 49 12.59 7.99 -17.59
N LEU A 50 12.03 7.65 -16.44
CA LEU A 50 10.77 6.91 -16.31
C LEU A 50 9.54 7.76 -16.63
N PHE A 51 9.68 9.09 -16.69
CA PHE A 51 8.58 10.03 -16.80
C PHE A 51 8.57 10.79 -18.13
N ALA A 52 7.39 11.23 -18.55
CA ALA A 52 7.20 12.24 -19.59
C ALA A 52 7.92 13.53 -19.21
N ASP A 53 7.93 14.52 -20.12
CA ASP A 53 8.72 15.74 -19.89
C ASP A 53 7.97 16.81 -19.10
N ASP A 54 6.65 16.66 -18.93
CA ASP A 54 5.83 17.60 -18.19
C ASP A 54 5.75 17.21 -16.71
N ILE A 55 5.75 18.23 -15.86
CA ILE A 55 5.49 18.13 -14.43
C ILE A 55 4.36 19.11 -14.08
N GLU A 56 3.34 18.59 -13.43
CA GLU A 56 2.26 19.40 -12.85
C GLU A 56 2.60 19.68 -11.39
N ILE A 57 2.42 20.93 -10.95
CA ILE A 57 2.73 21.38 -9.59
C ILE A 57 1.43 21.84 -8.95
N MET A 58 1.09 21.26 -7.82
CA MET A 58 -0.16 21.53 -7.14
C MET A 58 0.07 21.73 -5.64
N PRO A 59 0.13 22.96 -5.14
CA PRO A 59 0.04 23.24 -3.72
C PRO A 59 -1.36 22.88 -3.21
N LEU A 60 -1.45 22.17 -2.07
CA LEU A 60 -2.72 21.98 -1.40
C LEU A 60 -3.11 23.26 -0.64
N GLU A 61 -4.36 23.71 -0.83
CA GLU A 61 -4.86 24.90 -0.14
C GLU A 61 -4.72 24.76 1.38
N MET A 62 -4.25 25.81 2.03
CA MET A 62 -4.18 25.93 3.48
C MET A 62 -5.17 27.00 3.96
N SER A 63 -5.97 26.66 4.96
CA SER A 63 -6.85 27.56 5.69
C SER A 63 -7.04 27.03 7.12
N GLU A 64 -7.67 27.82 7.98
CA GLU A 64 -7.99 27.37 9.36
C GLU A 64 -8.82 26.07 9.39
N GLU A 65 -9.53 25.72 8.31
CA GLU A 65 -10.36 24.53 8.19
C GLU A 65 -9.60 23.29 7.71
N CYS A 66 -8.42 23.46 7.09
CA CYS A 66 -7.69 22.37 6.43
C CYS A 66 -6.16 22.48 6.61
N ILE A 67 -5.69 22.50 7.85
CA ILE A 67 -4.25 22.45 8.17
C ILE A 67 -3.85 20.96 8.22
N ILE A 68 -2.90 20.58 7.36
CA ILE A 68 -2.27 19.26 7.38
C ILE A 68 -1.00 19.38 8.25
N SER A 69 -1.07 18.82 9.46
CA SER A 69 0.02 18.88 10.44
C SER A 69 0.91 17.65 10.38
N GLU A 70 0.29 16.46 10.34
CA GLU A 70 0.98 15.17 10.29
C GLU A 70 0.22 14.22 9.36
N MET A 71 0.63 14.23 8.10
CA MET A 71 0.00 13.39 7.07
C MET A 71 0.29 11.90 7.34
N LEU A 72 -0.76 11.11 7.53
CA LEU A 72 -0.66 9.66 7.67
C LEU A 72 -0.68 8.95 6.32
N LYS A 73 -1.62 9.34 5.46
CA LYS A 73 -1.83 8.71 4.15
C LYS A 73 -2.45 9.69 3.17
N ILE A 74 -2.10 9.55 1.91
CA ILE A 74 -2.73 10.26 0.80
C ILE A 74 -3.23 9.25 -0.23
N GLN A 75 -4.41 9.50 -0.78
CA GLN A 75 -4.98 8.73 -1.90
C GLN A 75 -5.58 9.65 -2.95
N PHE A 76 -5.63 9.15 -4.17
CA PHE A 76 -6.07 9.89 -5.35
C PHE A 76 -7.27 9.19 -6.00
N THR A 77 -8.19 9.97 -6.55
CA THR A 77 -9.22 9.58 -7.51
C THR A 77 -9.12 10.50 -8.72
N ASP A 78 -9.96 10.30 -9.73
CA ASP A 78 -9.95 11.18 -10.90
C ASP A 78 -10.22 12.64 -10.52
N ASP A 79 -11.17 12.88 -9.60
CA ASP A 79 -11.64 14.22 -9.25
C ASP A 79 -11.05 14.76 -7.94
N TYR A 80 -10.50 13.90 -7.07
CA TYR A 80 -10.17 14.30 -5.70
C TYR A 80 -8.86 13.74 -5.19
N ILE A 81 -8.30 14.47 -4.22
CA ILE A 81 -7.19 14.07 -3.37
C ILE A 81 -7.70 13.96 -1.94
N PHE A 82 -7.37 12.86 -1.28
CA PHE A 82 -7.74 12.59 0.10
C PHE A 82 -6.49 12.47 0.96
N VAL A 83 -6.44 13.23 2.05
CA VAL A 83 -5.31 13.24 2.97
C VAL A 83 -5.80 12.99 4.39
N SER A 84 -5.36 11.91 5.02
CA SER A 84 -5.59 11.71 6.45
C SER A 84 -4.48 12.38 7.27
N ASP A 85 -4.90 13.03 8.34
CA ASP A 85 -4.01 13.75 9.24
C ASP A 85 -4.14 13.22 10.67
N GLU A 86 -3.00 12.95 11.33
CA GLU A 86 -2.98 12.38 12.67
C GLU A 86 -3.41 13.39 13.76
N VAL A 87 -3.06 14.65 13.60
CA VAL A 87 -3.40 15.69 14.58
C VAL A 87 -4.86 16.08 14.47
N ALA A 88 -5.33 16.35 13.25
CA ALA A 88 -6.74 16.70 12.99
C ALA A 88 -7.69 15.51 13.15
N GLN A 89 -7.17 14.28 13.13
CA GLN A 89 -7.97 13.05 13.23
C GLN A 89 -9.16 13.05 12.26
N CYS A 90 -8.86 13.27 10.98
CA CYS A 90 -9.87 13.27 9.89
C CYS A 90 -9.22 13.02 8.54
N VAL A 91 -10.04 12.93 7.50
CA VAL A 91 -9.58 12.95 6.12
C VAL A 91 -10.02 14.27 5.48
N PHE A 92 -9.08 15.02 4.95
CA PHE A 92 -9.34 16.20 4.13
C PHE A 92 -9.52 15.79 2.67
N GLN A 93 -10.51 16.36 2.01
CA GLN A 93 -10.76 16.20 0.59
C GLN A 93 -10.42 17.49 -0.16
N PHE A 94 -9.60 17.37 -1.21
CA PHE A 94 -9.20 18.45 -2.09
C PHE A 94 -9.57 18.12 -3.54
N SER A 95 -9.71 19.13 -4.38
CA SER A 95 -9.84 18.97 -5.83
C SER A 95 -8.53 18.48 -6.44
N SER A 96 -8.56 17.45 -7.29
CA SER A 96 -7.38 16.93 -8.00
C SER A 96 -6.85 17.87 -9.08
N ASP A 97 -7.69 18.82 -9.57
CA ASP A 97 -7.31 19.78 -10.60
C ASP A 97 -6.65 21.04 -10.03
N THR A 98 -7.06 21.45 -8.84
CA THR A 98 -6.69 22.78 -8.31
C THR A 98 -6.00 22.75 -6.95
N GLY A 99 -6.01 21.62 -6.25
CA GLY A 99 -5.53 21.53 -4.86
C GLY A 99 -6.42 22.26 -3.84
N LYS A 100 -7.59 22.78 -4.26
CA LYS A 100 -8.47 23.51 -3.36
C LYS A 100 -9.20 22.58 -2.41
N TYR A 101 -9.31 23.02 -1.15
CA TYR A 101 -10.07 22.35 -0.11
C TYR A 101 -11.55 22.26 -0.44
N ILE A 102 -12.16 21.11 -0.19
CA ILE A 102 -13.58 20.86 -0.43
C ILE A 102 -14.30 20.62 0.89
N LYS A 103 -13.87 19.62 1.66
CA LYS A 103 -14.50 19.29 2.93
C LYS A 103 -13.61 18.40 3.81
N ARG A 104 -13.97 18.32 5.06
CA ARG A 104 -13.47 17.36 6.04
C ARG A 104 -14.42 16.16 6.11
N ILE A 105 -13.87 14.93 6.19
CA ILE A 105 -14.62 13.69 6.30
C ILE A 105 -14.22 12.99 7.60
N GLY A 106 -15.22 12.61 8.38
CA GLY A 106 -15.05 11.94 9.67
C GLY A 106 -14.50 12.87 10.75
N HIS A 107 -14.59 12.39 11.98
CA HIS A 107 -14.01 13.07 13.14
C HIS A 107 -13.88 12.10 14.32
N ARG A 108 -12.98 12.44 15.22
CA ARG A 108 -12.76 11.70 16.45
C ARG A 108 -13.91 11.86 17.42
N GLY A 109 -14.36 10.76 18.04
CA GLY A 109 -15.39 10.74 19.07
C GLY A 109 -15.79 9.34 19.48
N GLU A 110 -16.82 9.24 20.33
CA GLU A 110 -17.33 7.98 20.89
C GLU A 110 -18.70 7.58 20.32
N GLY A 111 -19.26 8.38 19.44
CA GLY A 111 -20.54 8.12 18.79
C GLY A 111 -20.50 6.94 17.81
N PRO A 112 -21.66 6.46 17.36
CA PRO A 112 -21.76 5.32 16.46
C PRO A 112 -21.13 5.59 15.08
N THR A 113 -21.09 6.84 14.66
CA THR A 113 -20.52 7.31 13.37
C THR A 113 -19.18 8.01 13.52
N GLU A 114 -18.53 7.86 14.69
CA GLU A 114 -17.25 8.45 15.02
C GLU A 114 -16.21 7.35 15.28
N TYR A 115 -14.94 7.69 15.20
CA TYR A 115 -13.82 6.79 15.53
C TYR A 115 -12.97 7.34 16.66
N SER A 116 -12.34 6.45 17.43
CA SER A 116 -11.45 6.83 18.52
C SER A 116 -10.11 7.36 18.02
N SER A 117 -9.59 6.76 16.94
CA SER A 117 -8.38 7.21 16.24
C SER A 117 -8.39 6.66 14.81
N ILE A 118 -7.95 7.46 13.87
CA ILE A 118 -7.82 7.02 12.47
C ILE A 118 -6.61 6.09 12.32
N GLY A 119 -6.82 4.89 11.78
CA GLY A 119 -5.74 3.94 11.48
C GLY A 119 -5.33 3.98 10.03
N ASP A 120 -6.25 3.61 9.16
CA ASP A 120 -6.09 3.63 7.71
C ASP A 120 -7.38 4.10 7.02
N PHE A 121 -7.27 4.47 5.75
CA PHE A 121 -8.45 4.71 4.93
C PHE A 121 -8.23 4.25 3.50
N VAL A 122 -9.33 3.91 2.82
CA VAL A 122 -9.37 3.70 1.38
C VAL A 122 -10.56 4.40 0.77
N VAL A 123 -10.42 4.81 -0.48
CA VAL A 123 -11.45 5.53 -1.21
C VAL A 123 -11.72 4.88 -2.57
N ASN A 124 -13.00 4.88 -2.97
CA ASN A 124 -13.45 4.60 -4.32
C ASN A 124 -14.37 5.74 -4.84
N GLU A 125 -15.05 5.55 -5.94
CA GLU A 125 -15.88 6.59 -6.57
C GLU A 125 -17.08 7.03 -5.71
N ASP A 126 -17.60 6.17 -4.84
CA ASP A 126 -18.83 6.41 -4.09
C ASP A 126 -18.59 6.56 -2.58
N TYR A 127 -17.53 5.93 -2.05
CA TYR A 127 -17.33 5.82 -0.62
C TYR A 127 -15.89 6.05 -0.20
N ILE A 128 -15.74 6.52 1.03
CA ILE A 128 -14.50 6.43 1.79
C ILE A 128 -14.71 5.52 3.00
N TYR A 129 -13.79 4.58 3.20
CA TYR A 129 -13.75 3.67 4.33
C TYR A 129 -12.64 4.11 5.27
N ILE A 130 -12.98 4.37 6.53
CA ILE A 130 -12.03 4.82 7.57
C ILE A 130 -11.98 3.76 8.66
N GLN A 131 -10.78 3.25 8.93
CA GLN A 131 -10.52 2.33 10.03
C GLN A 131 -10.46 3.07 11.37
N ASP A 132 -11.19 2.58 12.37
CA ASP A 132 -10.93 2.91 13.78
C ASP A 132 -9.80 2.02 14.30
N LEU A 133 -8.65 2.63 14.61
CA LEU A 133 -7.43 1.91 14.99
C LEU A 133 -7.62 1.01 16.23
N TYR A 134 -8.49 1.40 17.17
CA TYR A 134 -8.65 0.71 18.46
C TYR A 134 -9.94 -0.10 18.60
N LYS A 135 -10.89 0.00 17.67
CA LYS A 135 -12.23 -0.58 17.82
C LYS A 135 -12.61 -1.54 16.71
N ASN A 136 -11.74 -2.29 16.15
CA ASN A 136 -12.05 -3.32 15.11
C ASN A 136 -13.31 -3.00 14.29
N LYS A 137 -13.43 -1.76 13.82
CA LYS A 137 -14.53 -1.30 12.97
C LYS A 137 -14.00 -0.44 11.81
N VAL A 138 -14.76 -0.43 10.75
CA VAL A 138 -14.59 0.48 9.62
C VAL A 138 -15.85 1.32 9.48
N LEU A 139 -15.69 2.61 9.32
CA LEU A 139 -16.77 3.53 9.00
C LEU A 139 -16.78 3.79 7.49
N ARG A 140 -17.91 3.55 6.84
CA ARG A 140 -18.15 3.84 5.43
C ARG A 140 -18.91 5.14 5.30
N TYR A 141 -18.29 6.17 4.74
CA TYR A 141 -18.92 7.46 4.45
C TYR A 141 -19.23 7.58 2.96
N GLY A 142 -20.46 7.93 2.62
CA GLY A 142 -20.85 8.24 1.26
C GLY A 142 -20.28 9.60 0.81
N LEU A 143 -19.59 9.62 -0.31
CA LEU A 143 -18.97 10.85 -0.83
C LEU A 143 -20.01 11.84 -1.38
N LYS A 144 -21.14 11.31 -1.90
CA LYS A 144 -22.20 12.09 -2.57
C LYS A 144 -23.38 12.44 -1.66
N ASP A 145 -23.75 11.53 -0.75
CA ASP A 145 -24.98 11.63 0.06
C ASP A 145 -24.72 11.88 1.55
N ASN A 146 -23.44 11.93 1.96
CA ASN A 146 -22.99 12.07 3.34
C ASN A 146 -23.55 10.97 4.29
N SER A 147 -23.97 9.84 3.76
CA SER A 147 -24.37 8.68 4.57
C SER A 147 -23.18 8.17 5.37
N VAL A 148 -23.45 7.60 6.55
CA VAL A 148 -22.42 6.94 7.37
C VAL A 148 -22.94 5.59 7.84
N GLU A 149 -22.16 4.55 7.61
CA GLU A 149 -22.45 3.20 8.05
C GLU A 149 -21.24 2.63 8.81
N THR A 150 -21.52 1.86 9.83
CA THR A 150 -20.48 1.16 10.61
C THR A 150 -20.44 -0.31 10.22
N LEU A 151 -19.27 -0.76 9.74
CA LEU A 151 -18.96 -2.16 9.52
C LEU A 151 -18.19 -2.68 10.74
N LEU A 152 -18.79 -3.63 11.47
CA LEU A 152 -18.13 -4.25 12.61
C LEU A 152 -17.30 -5.42 12.12
N LEU A 153 -15.99 -5.35 12.38
CA LEU A 153 -15.04 -6.40 12.08
C LEU A 153 -14.78 -7.18 13.36
N LYS A 154 -15.16 -8.46 13.36
CA LYS A 154 -14.88 -9.35 14.48
C LYS A 154 -13.66 -10.20 14.12
N ASP A 155 -12.89 -10.50 15.17
CA ASP A 155 -11.90 -11.58 15.16
C ASP A 155 -10.61 -11.35 14.36
N PHE A 156 -10.30 -10.12 13.92
CA PHE A 156 -8.97 -9.81 13.38
C PHE A 156 -8.58 -8.33 13.51
N TYR A 157 -7.28 -8.08 13.50
CA TYR A 157 -6.69 -6.76 13.42
C TYR A 157 -6.22 -6.49 11.99
N MET A 158 -6.16 -5.23 11.61
CA MET A 158 -5.71 -4.79 10.30
C MET A 158 -4.73 -3.64 10.44
N ASP A 159 -3.79 -3.59 9.51
CA ASP A 159 -2.83 -2.49 9.37
C ASP A 159 -3.16 -1.63 8.15
N GLU A 160 -3.60 -2.25 7.05
CA GLU A 160 -3.95 -1.56 5.80
C GLU A 160 -5.19 -2.15 5.15
N MET A 161 -5.90 -1.33 4.40
CA MET A 161 -7.07 -1.70 3.61
C MET A 161 -6.82 -1.56 2.12
N ILE A 162 -7.48 -2.43 1.34
CA ILE A 162 -7.50 -2.38 -0.13
C ILE A 162 -8.96 -2.52 -0.56
N ASP A 163 -9.43 -1.62 -1.42
CA ASP A 163 -10.80 -1.64 -1.95
C ASP A 163 -10.83 -2.23 -3.37
N PHE A 164 -11.78 -3.13 -3.62
CA PHE A 164 -12.17 -3.65 -4.94
C PHE A 164 -13.69 -3.54 -5.16
N GLY A 165 -14.28 -2.43 -4.77
CA GLY A 165 -15.69 -2.14 -4.98
C GLY A 165 -16.63 -2.92 -4.07
N SER A 166 -16.97 -4.16 -4.41
CA SER A 166 -17.83 -5.03 -3.60
C SER A 166 -17.10 -5.74 -2.45
N GLU A 167 -15.79 -5.63 -2.38
CA GLU A 167 -14.94 -6.33 -1.42
C GLU A 167 -13.88 -5.40 -0.84
N LEU A 168 -13.69 -5.48 0.48
CA LEU A 168 -12.56 -4.89 1.17
C LEU A 168 -11.59 -5.99 1.59
N TYR A 169 -10.30 -5.71 1.37
CA TYR A 169 -9.24 -6.59 1.83
C TYR A 169 -8.43 -5.88 2.93
N PHE A 170 -7.94 -6.68 3.88
CA PHE A 170 -7.23 -6.19 5.06
C PHE A 170 -5.91 -6.92 5.22
N VAL A 171 -4.81 -6.18 5.21
CA VAL A 171 -3.47 -6.68 5.52
C VAL A 171 -3.26 -6.66 7.02
N SER A 172 -2.78 -7.75 7.62
CA SER A 172 -2.74 -7.94 9.08
C SER A 172 -1.38 -8.22 9.69
N ASN A 173 -0.34 -8.45 8.90
CA ASN A 173 1.05 -8.54 9.33
C ASN A 173 1.29 -9.37 10.61
N TYR A 174 0.94 -10.68 10.58
CA TYR A 174 1.13 -11.64 11.68
C TYR A 174 0.30 -11.41 12.94
N ARG A 175 -0.73 -10.57 12.92
CA ARG A 175 -1.59 -10.43 14.11
C ARG A 175 -2.42 -11.70 14.33
N ASN A 176 -2.39 -12.22 15.56
CA ASN A 176 -3.08 -13.45 15.94
C ASN A 176 -4.56 -13.22 16.20
N TYR A 177 -5.38 -14.25 15.94
CA TYR A 177 -6.81 -14.31 16.20
C TYR A 177 -7.20 -15.65 16.77
N GLU A 178 -8.41 -15.74 17.32
CA GLU A 178 -8.94 -16.98 17.89
C GLU A 178 -9.01 -18.14 16.88
N ASN A 179 -9.24 -17.82 15.61
CA ASN A 179 -9.44 -18.81 14.52
C ASN A 179 -8.20 -19.06 13.66
N GLY A 180 -7.02 -18.70 14.13
CA GLY A 180 -5.76 -18.88 13.40
C GLY A 180 -5.08 -17.57 13.03
N CYS A 181 -3.92 -17.67 12.38
CA CYS A 181 -3.14 -16.51 11.97
C CYS A 181 -3.12 -16.41 10.45
N PHE A 182 -3.51 -15.24 9.95
CA PHE A 182 -3.53 -14.92 8.52
C PHE A 182 -2.97 -13.52 8.28
N ASN A 183 -2.34 -13.31 7.14
CA ASN A 183 -1.80 -12.01 6.75
C ASN A 183 -2.73 -11.20 5.85
N LEU A 184 -3.75 -11.83 5.27
CA LEU A 184 -4.74 -11.18 4.43
C LEU A 184 -6.14 -11.71 4.74
N HIS A 185 -7.11 -10.80 4.81
CA HIS A 185 -8.52 -11.11 4.97
C HIS A 185 -9.34 -10.39 3.91
N LYS A 186 -10.51 -10.92 3.58
CA LYS A 186 -11.47 -10.34 2.66
C LYS A 186 -12.83 -10.20 3.34
N LEU A 187 -13.45 -9.03 3.26
CA LEU A 187 -14.83 -8.77 3.63
C LEU A 187 -15.65 -8.56 2.36
N ASN A 188 -16.66 -9.38 2.17
CA ASN A 188 -17.67 -9.16 1.14
C ASN A 188 -18.71 -8.15 1.69
N LEU A 189 -18.85 -7.01 1.03
CA LEU A 189 -19.72 -5.90 1.47
C LEU A 189 -21.21 -6.15 1.25
N GLN A 190 -21.59 -7.19 0.48
CA GLN A 190 -23.00 -7.51 0.22
C GLN A 190 -23.61 -8.41 1.30
N ASN A 191 -22.83 -9.37 1.81
CA ASN A 191 -23.30 -10.36 2.77
C ASN A 191 -22.56 -10.33 4.12
N ASN A 192 -21.58 -9.41 4.28
CA ASN A 192 -20.73 -9.27 5.45
C ASN A 192 -19.92 -10.54 5.80
N GLU A 193 -19.67 -11.41 4.82
CA GLU A 193 -18.85 -12.60 5.00
C GLU A 193 -17.37 -12.27 5.00
N ILE A 194 -16.65 -12.80 5.99
CA ILE A 194 -15.20 -12.64 6.11
C ILE A 194 -14.53 -13.95 5.69
N THR A 195 -13.56 -13.84 4.78
CA THR A 195 -12.70 -14.95 4.33
C THR A 195 -11.26 -14.67 4.69
N HIS A 196 -10.57 -15.63 5.27
CA HIS A 196 -9.15 -15.57 5.60
C HIS A 196 -8.33 -16.18 4.48
N LEU A 197 -7.30 -15.47 3.97
CA LEU A 197 -6.66 -15.82 2.71
C LEU A 197 -5.21 -16.30 2.88
N ILE A 198 -4.26 -15.44 3.21
CA ILE A 198 -2.84 -15.82 3.31
C ILE A 198 -2.53 -16.36 4.70
N PRO A 199 -2.38 -17.71 4.88
CA PRO A 199 -1.96 -18.25 6.16
C PRO A 199 -0.61 -17.68 6.57
N ALA A 200 -0.47 -17.27 7.82
CA ALA A 200 0.77 -16.81 8.40
C ALA A 200 1.44 -17.91 9.24
N ASP A 201 2.76 -17.81 9.37
CA ASP A 201 3.51 -18.69 10.26
C ASP A 201 3.17 -18.33 11.71
N ALA A 202 2.44 -19.20 12.40
CA ALA A 202 1.96 -18.96 13.76
C ALA A 202 3.13 -18.72 14.75
N LYS A 203 4.27 -19.39 14.55
CA LYS A 203 5.45 -19.21 15.40
C LYS A 203 6.10 -17.83 15.20
N VAL A 204 6.05 -17.27 13.99
CA VAL A 204 6.45 -15.89 13.73
C VAL A 204 5.46 -14.94 14.40
N ALA A 205 4.16 -15.20 14.26
CA ALA A 205 3.11 -14.38 14.80
C ALA A 205 3.11 -14.30 16.34
N GLU A 206 3.47 -15.36 17.04
CA GLU A 206 3.60 -15.36 18.51
C GLU A 206 4.60 -14.32 19.02
N ASN A 207 5.66 -14.07 18.25
CA ASN A 207 6.76 -13.19 18.65
C ASN A 207 6.77 -11.84 17.91
N ASN A 208 6.08 -11.72 16.79
CA ASN A 208 6.20 -10.61 15.86
C ASN A 208 4.84 -10.05 15.40
N SER A 209 3.90 -9.84 16.29
CA SER A 209 2.55 -9.36 15.94
C SER A 209 2.40 -7.83 15.87
N ALA A 210 3.47 -7.06 16.03
CA ALA A 210 3.43 -5.60 16.11
C ALA A 210 4.44 -4.95 15.17
N TRP A 211 4.19 -4.99 13.87
CA TRP A 211 4.99 -4.28 12.88
C TRP A 211 4.42 -2.88 12.67
N GLY A 212 5.14 -1.84 13.11
CA GLY A 212 4.72 -0.43 12.97
C GLY A 212 4.99 0.17 11.60
N LEU A 213 5.46 -0.61 10.63
CA LEU A 213 5.72 -0.13 9.27
C LEU A 213 4.41 -0.12 8.46
N LYS A 214 4.34 0.76 7.47
CA LYS A 214 3.24 0.88 6.51
C LYS A 214 3.74 0.63 5.08
N GLY A 215 2.81 0.58 4.12
CA GLY A 215 3.15 0.40 2.71
C GLY A 215 3.36 -1.07 2.35
N TYR A 216 2.54 -1.95 2.90
CA TYR A 216 2.54 -3.38 2.57
C TYR A 216 1.65 -3.71 1.38
N SER A 217 0.89 -2.75 0.90
CA SER A 217 0.04 -2.92 -0.27
C SER A 217 0.10 -1.72 -1.21
N SER A 218 -0.11 -1.97 -2.50
CA SER A 218 -0.23 -0.93 -3.51
C SER A 218 -1.17 -1.37 -4.62
N LYS A 219 -2.32 -0.70 -4.71
CA LYS A 219 -3.30 -0.93 -5.76
C LYS A 219 -2.95 -0.12 -7.00
N ASN A 220 -3.03 -0.75 -8.17
CA ASN A 220 -2.99 -0.09 -9.47
C ASN A 220 -4.08 -0.70 -10.35
N LYS A 221 -5.08 0.10 -10.74
CA LYS A 221 -6.25 -0.35 -11.51
C LYS A 221 -6.96 -1.54 -10.84
N ASP A 222 -7.04 -2.67 -11.52
CA ASP A 222 -7.76 -3.87 -11.11
C ASP A 222 -6.88 -4.88 -10.36
N SER A 223 -5.69 -4.49 -9.94
CA SER A 223 -4.78 -5.34 -9.18
C SER A 223 -4.09 -4.60 -8.05
N ALA A 224 -3.73 -5.33 -7.00
CA ALA A 224 -2.87 -4.84 -5.94
C ALA A 224 -1.68 -5.77 -5.76
N LEU A 225 -0.52 -5.19 -5.45
CA LEU A 225 0.61 -5.93 -4.91
C LEU A 225 0.52 -5.95 -3.40
N ILE A 226 0.87 -7.08 -2.81
CA ILE A 226 0.90 -7.29 -1.37
C ILE A 226 2.23 -7.90 -1.00
N ILE A 227 2.84 -7.35 0.03
CA ILE A 227 3.99 -7.91 0.76
C ILE A 227 3.64 -7.98 2.24
N TYR A 228 4.44 -8.66 3.03
CA TYR A 228 4.33 -8.62 4.49
C TYR A 228 5.70 -8.85 5.13
N PRO A 229 5.90 -8.45 6.39
CA PRO A 229 7.20 -8.52 7.04
C PRO A 229 7.81 -9.92 7.02
N LEU A 230 9.14 -10.01 7.01
CA LEU A 230 9.91 -11.26 7.04
C LEU A 230 9.58 -12.25 5.91
N ASN A 231 9.06 -11.74 4.79
CA ASN A 231 8.76 -12.54 3.60
C ASN A 231 9.29 -11.83 2.35
N ASP A 232 9.91 -12.57 1.46
CA ASP A 232 10.52 -12.06 0.24
C ASP A 232 9.61 -12.21 -0.99
N THR A 233 8.36 -12.60 -0.79
CA THR A 233 7.39 -12.84 -1.87
C THR A 233 6.47 -11.64 -2.06
N ILE A 234 6.38 -11.18 -3.30
CA ILE A 234 5.37 -10.22 -3.74
C ILE A 234 4.18 -11.00 -4.27
N TYR A 235 3.01 -10.77 -3.69
CA TYR A 235 1.75 -11.37 -4.12
C TYR A 235 0.98 -10.40 -5.00
N THR A 236 0.24 -10.92 -5.96
CA THR A 236 -0.75 -10.17 -6.74
C THR A 236 -2.14 -10.57 -6.28
N LEU A 237 -2.94 -9.57 -5.95
CA LEU A 237 -4.35 -9.66 -5.65
C LEU A 237 -5.15 -9.00 -6.77
N THR A 238 -6.17 -9.70 -7.27
CA THR A 238 -7.21 -9.17 -8.15
C THR A 238 -8.59 -9.52 -7.56
N PRO A 239 -9.70 -8.98 -8.06
CA PRO A 239 -11.03 -9.40 -7.58
C PRO A 239 -11.24 -10.93 -7.61
N ASP A 240 -10.67 -11.61 -8.61
CA ASP A 240 -10.92 -13.04 -8.86
C ASP A 240 -9.80 -13.97 -8.38
N SER A 241 -8.64 -13.44 -8.01
CA SER A 241 -7.46 -14.29 -7.74
C SER A 241 -6.44 -13.65 -6.81
N LEU A 242 -5.75 -14.52 -6.09
CA LEU A 242 -4.59 -14.19 -5.26
C LEU A 242 -3.50 -15.22 -5.53
N PHE A 243 -2.32 -14.76 -5.92
CA PHE A 243 -1.20 -15.66 -6.22
C PHE A 243 0.16 -15.01 -5.95
N PRO A 244 1.19 -15.81 -5.61
CA PRO A 244 2.56 -15.32 -5.53
C PRO A 244 3.06 -15.01 -6.94
N GLN A 245 3.44 -13.76 -7.18
CA GLN A 245 3.93 -13.30 -8.48
C GLN A 245 5.43 -13.40 -8.58
N MET A 246 6.15 -12.99 -7.55
CA MET A 246 7.59 -12.79 -7.60
C MET A 246 8.25 -13.07 -6.25
N ILE A 247 9.44 -13.69 -6.28
CA ILE A 247 10.32 -13.81 -5.12
C ILE A 247 11.48 -12.83 -5.33
N VAL A 248 11.71 -11.95 -4.38
CA VAL A 248 12.88 -11.06 -4.33
C VAL A 248 14.05 -11.81 -3.69
N CYS A 249 15.15 -11.91 -4.43
CA CYS A 249 16.37 -12.57 -3.98
C CYS A 249 17.46 -11.51 -3.80
N PHE A 250 17.82 -11.20 -2.57
CA PHE A 250 18.98 -10.34 -2.29
C PHE A 250 20.27 -11.12 -2.47
N SER A 251 21.31 -10.47 -3.06
CA SER A 251 22.58 -11.13 -3.39
C SER A 251 23.33 -11.61 -2.15
N GLU A 252 23.27 -10.87 -1.05
CA GLU A 252 24.02 -11.12 0.18
C GLU A 252 23.24 -10.72 1.44
N ARG A 253 23.75 -11.09 2.59
CA ARG A 253 23.30 -10.65 3.93
C ARG A 253 21.80 -10.86 4.20
N THR A 254 21.20 -11.89 3.58
CA THR A 254 19.81 -12.22 3.86
C THR A 254 19.64 -12.66 5.31
N LEU A 255 18.51 -12.32 5.91
CA LEU A 255 18.19 -12.68 7.28
C LEU A 255 18.24 -14.22 7.47
N PRO A 256 19.01 -14.75 8.44
CA PRO A 256 18.99 -16.17 8.77
C PRO A 256 17.58 -16.67 9.12
N LYS A 257 17.25 -17.87 8.67
CA LYS A 257 15.87 -18.40 8.77
C LYS A 257 15.35 -18.51 10.21
N ASP A 258 16.23 -18.74 11.16
CA ASP A 258 15.91 -18.85 12.59
C ASP A 258 15.64 -17.49 13.24
N MET A 259 16.23 -16.42 12.72
CA MET A 259 16.02 -15.06 13.27
C MET A 259 14.59 -14.57 13.09
N LYS A 260 13.85 -15.02 12.10
CA LYS A 260 12.45 -14.64 11.93
C LYS A 260 11.53 -15.05 13.10
N TYR A 261 12.01 -15.97 13.96
CA TYR A 261 11.27 -16.43 15.16
C TYR A 261 11.63 -15.68 16.44
N MET A 262 12.54 -14.71 16.35
CA MET A 262 12.86 -13.83 17.48
C MET A 262 11.73 -12.81 17.66
N ASP A 263 11.61 -12.26 18.86
CA ASP A 263 10.72 -11.11 19.07
C ASP A 263 11.25 -9.88 18.30
N VAL A 264 10.33 -8.99 17.95
CA VAL A 264 10.64 -7.86 17.06
C VAL A 264 11.77 -6.98 17.57
N MET A 265 11.86 -6.74 18.88
CA MET A 265 12.91 -5.88 19.46
C MET A 265 14.29 -6.56 19.36
N THR A 266 14.37 -7.83 19.74
CA THR A 266 15.60 -8.64 19.58
C THR A 266 16.00 -8.75 18.11
N LEU A 267 15.00 -8.92 17.21
CA LEU A 267 15.26 -8.96 15.78
C LEU A 267 15.85 -7.64 15.27
N MET A 268 15.28 -6.49 15.67
CA MET A 268 15.80 -5.17 15.29
C MET A 268 17.22 -4.94 15.79
N GLU A 269 17.54 -5.33 17.01
CA GLU A 269 18.88 -5.19 17.58
C GLU A 269 19.94 -6.06 16.86
N ARG A 270 19.57 -7.30 16.50
CA ARG A 270 20.49 -8.29 15.92
C ARG A 270 20.54 -8.27 14.39
N SER A 271 19.56 -7.69 13.75
CA SER A 271 19.45 -7.67 12.28
C SER A 271 20.18 -6.52 11.60
N THR A 272 20.96 -5.73 12.33
CA THR A 272 21.74 -4.60 11.76
C THR A 272 22.72 -5.00 10.67
N ASP A 273 23.17 -6.26 10.67
CA ASP A 273 24.09 -6.80 9.66
C ASP A 273 23.37 -7.50 8.49
N TYR A 274 22.05 -7.60 8.54
CA TYR A 274 21.24 -8.32 7.56
C TYR A 274 20.31 -7.42 6.79
N ILE A 275 19.86 -7.93 5.65
CA ILE A 275 18.81 -7.31 4.84
C ILE A 275 17.49 -7.97 5.20
N TRP A 276 16.50 -7.13 5.49
CA TRP A 276 15.16 -7.58 5.84
C TRP A 276 14.13 -6.47 5.70
N GLY A 277 12.86 -6.85 5.82
CA GLY A 277 11.77 -5.88 5.95
C GLY A 277 11.48 -5.13 4.66
N MET A 278 11.04 -5.84 3.60
CA MET A 278 10.43 -5.15 2.47
C MET A 278 9.21 -4.35 2.94
N SER A 279 9.13 -3.11 2.52
CA SER A 279 8.06 -2.17 2.86
C SER A 279 7.86 -1.14 1.74
N ASN A 280 6.86 -0.28 1.92
CA ASN A 280 6.60 0.85 1.04
C ASN A 280 6.50 0.49 -0.45
N ILE A 281 5.81 -0.66 -0.74
CA ILE A 281 5.64 -1.14 -2.10
C ILE A 281 4.77 -0.17 -2.90
N LYS A 282 5.18 0.13 -4.15
CA LYS A 282 4.41 0.92 -5.11
C LYS A 282 4.34 0.19 -6.44
N ASN A 283 3.14 0.19 -7.03
CA ASN A 283 2.81 -0.57 -8.23
C ASN A 283 2.44 0.36 -9.38
N SER A 284 3.19 0.33 -10.47
CA SER A 284 2.80 0.97 -11.73
C SER A 284 2.58 -0.06 -12.84
N ASP A 285 2.21 0.37 -14.02
CA ASP A 285 2.04 -0.54 -15.17
C ASP A 285 3.35 -1.25 -15.53
N LYS A 286 4.48 -0.55 -15.45
CA LYS A 286 5.80 -1.05 -15.90
C LYS A 286 6.78 -1.35 -14.78
N TYR A 287 6.63 -0.70 -13.63
CA TYR A 287 7.63 -0.75 -12.56
C TYR A 287 7.01 -1.13 -11.22
N ILE A 288 7.82 -1.77 -10.39
CA ILE A 288 7.56 -1.97 -8.96
C ILE A 288 8.64 -1.23 -8.20
N PHE A 289 8.25 -0.46 -7.19
CA PHE A 289 9.17 0.17 -6.26
C PHE A 289 8.91 -0.40 -4.87
N PHE A 290 9.95 -0.55 -4.07
CA PHE A 290 9.83 -0.89 -2.66
C PHE A 290 11.08 -0.45 -1.90
N GLU A 291 10.99 -0.46 -0.58
CA GLU A 291 12.12 -0.24 0.32
C GLU A 291 12.53 -1.53 1.01
N TYR A 292 13.79 -1.62 1.39
CA TYR A 292 14.30 -2.65 2.29
C TYR A 292 15.27 -2.04 3.29
N SER A 293 15.43 -2.69 4.45
CA SER A 293 16.41 -2.28 5.46
C SER A 293 17.74 -2.98 5.22
N ASP A 294 18.83 -2.22 5.16
CA ASP A 294 20.21 -2.69 5.10
C ASP A 294 21.03 -1.93 6.13
N ARG A 295 21.51 -2.62 7.17
CA ARG A 295 22.32 -2.02 8.25
C ARG A 295 21.65 -0.83 8.93
N GLY A 296 20.34 -0.94 9.14
CA GLY A 296 19.53 0.11 9.76
C GLY A 296 19.24 1.32 8.87
N LEU A 297 19.61 1.28 7.58
CA LEU A 297 19.28 2.30 6.60
C LEU A 297 18.25 1.75 5.61
N ASN A 298 17.25 2.57 5.27
CA ASN A 298 16.32 2.23 4.21
C ASN A 298 16.99 2.46 2.85
N LYS A 299 16.90 1.45 2.02
CA LYS A 299 17.32 1.49 0.62
C LYS A 299 16.10 1.32 -0.27
N ASN A 300 16.13 1.95 -1.42
CA ASN A 300 15.06 1.90 -2.41
C ASN A 300 15.43 0.94 -3.55
N VAL A 301 14.44 0.24 -4.07
CA VAL A 301 14.56 -0.61 -5.25
C VAL A 301 13.53 -0.18 -6.28
N VAL A 302 13.93 -0.18 -7.55
CA VAL A 302 13.02 -0.16 -8.69
C VAL A 302 13.23 -1.43 -9.52
N ILE A 303 12.14 -2.11 -9.84
CA ILE A 303 12.11 -3.30 -10.71
C ILE A 303 11.41 -2.95 -12.01
N ASP A 304 12.02 -3.21 -13.14
CA ASP A 304 11.34 -3.25 -14.43
C ASP A 304 10.58 -4.59 -14.58
N LYS A 305 9.26 -4.55 -14.68
CA LYS A 305 8.41 -5.75 -14.71
C LYS A 305 8.63 -6.62 -15.94
N LYS A 306 9.09 -6.03 -17.04
CA LYS A 306 9.30 -6.74 -18.31
C LYS A 306 10.63 -7.50 -18.32
N THR A 307 11.68 -6.87 -17.84
CA THR A 307 13.04 -7.43 -17.88
C THR A 307 13.44 -8.12 -16.58
N LEU A 308 12.74 -7.84 -15.48
CA LEU A 308 13.08 -8.17 -14.09
C LEU A 308 14.44 -7.56 -13.66
N GLY A 309 14.92 -6.56 -14.41
CA GLY A 309 16.09 -5.78 -14.04
C GLY A 309 15.80 -4.91 -12.82
N THR A 310 16.80 -4.77 -11.96
CA THR A 310 16.70 -4.01 -10.70
C THR A 310 17.78 -2.95 -10.62
N GLU A 311 17.40 -1.82 -10.05
CA GLU A 311 18.32 -0.78 -9.59
C GLU A 311 18.06 -0.53 -8.11
N THR A 312 19.12 -0.32 -7.34
CA THR A 312 19.01 -0.05 -5.90
C THR A 312 19.76 1.21 -5.53
N THR A 313 19.22 2.00 -4.60
CA THR A 313 19.77 3.31 -4.22
C THR A 313 19.39 3.71 -2.80
N GLU A 314 20.15 4.61 -2.21
CA GLU A 314 19.73 5.27 -0.97
C GLU A 314 18.59 6.25 -1.23
N ARG A 315 18.56 6.91 -2.39
CA ARG A 315 17.54 7.89 -2.72
C ARG A 315 17.31 8.05 -4.22
N PHE A 316 16.07 8.24 -4.60
CA PHE A 316 15.69 8.63 -5.94
C PHE A 316 15.75 10.15 -6.09
N VAL A 317 16.16 10.60 -7.28
CA VAL A 317 16.20 12.01 -7.67
C VAL A 317 15.61 12.19 -9.07
N LEU A 318 15.19 13.42 -9.38
CA LEU A 318 14.66 13.83 -10.67
C LEU A 318 15.56 14.93 -11.26
N GLU A 319 16.65 14.53 -11.93
CA GLU A 319 17.64 15.48 -12.47
C GLU A 319 17.07 16.41 -13.54
N LYS A 320 16.07 15.96 -14.31
CA LYS A 320 15.33 16.82 -15.25
C LYS A 320 14.76 18.08 -14.60
N TRP A 321 14.39 17.98 -13.33
CA TRP A 321 13.75 19.03 -12.55
C TRP A 321 14.64 19.50 -11.40
N GLY A 322 15.91 19.79 -11.73
CA GLY A 322 16.86 20.39 -10.79
C GLY A 322 17.32 19.47 -9.66
N GLY A 323 17.26 18.15 -9.87
CA GLY A 323 17.61 17.18 -8.84
C GLY A 323 16.55 17.10 -7.73
N LEU A 324 15.26 17.30 -8.09
CA LEU A 324 14.15 17.22 -7.15
C LEU A 324 14.21 15.88 -6.39
N TYR A 325 14.34 15.98 -5.07
CA TYR A 325 14.50 14.83 -4.19
C TYR A 325 13.16 14.15 -3.91
N ILE A 326 13.14 12.83 -3.95
CA ILE A 326 11.96 12.02 -3.67
C ILE A 326 12.04 11.52 -2.23
N SER A 327 11.24 12.12 -1.34
CA SER A 327 11.14 11.74 0.07
C SER A 327 9.97 10.81 0.38
N GLY A 328 8.96 10.78 -0.50
CA GLY A 328 7.77 9.95 -0.42
C GLY A 328 6.90 10.18 -1.63
N PHE A 329 6.30 9.13 -2.14
CA PHE A 329 5.46 9.22 -3.34
C PHE A 329 4.36 8.17 -3.35
N GLU A 330 3.33 8.44 -4.13
CA GLU A 330 2.27 7.50 -4.47
C GLU A 330 2.19 7.28 -5.98
N ILE A 331 1.68 6.13 -6.37
CA ILE A 331 1.38 5.82 -7.77
C ILE A 331 -0.12 5.54 -7.87
N TRP A 332 -0.79 6.29 -8.74
CA TRP A 332 -2.19 6.07 -9.03
C TRP A 332 -2.46 6.35 -10.52
N ASN A 333 -3.18 5.43 -11.17
CA ASN A 333 -3.55 5.52 -12.59
C ASN A 333 -2.36 5.87 -13.51
N ASN A 334 -1.22 5.16 -13.31
CA ASN A 334 0.06 5.35 -14.01
C ASN A 334 0.64 6.78 -13.92
N ASN A 335 0.23 7.55 -12.91
CA ASN A 335 0.87 8.80 -12.53
C ASN A 335 1.64 8.61 -11.23
N PHE A 336 2.75 9.29 -11.15
CA PHE A 336 3.61 9.38 -9.97
C PHE A 336 3.34 10.71 -9.28
N TYR A 337 3.01 10.65 -8.00
CA TYR A 337 2.69 11.80 -7.17
C TYR A 337 3.72 11.92 -6.06
N LEU A 338 4.69 12.82 -6.25
CA LEU A 338 5.61 13.19 -5.19
C LEU A 338 4.93 14.21 -4.27
N VAL A 339 4.90 13.91 -2.98
CA VAL A 339 4.32 14.80 -1.97
C VAL A 339 5.45 15.37 -1.12
N GLN A 340 5.59 16.68 -1.13
CA GLN A 340 6.63 17.37 -0.34
C GLN A 340 6.02 18.36 0.64
N PRO A 341 6.39 18.33 1.94
CA PRO A 341 6.08 19.42 2.86
C PRO A 341 6.63 20.74 2.32
N ALA A 342 5.88 21.83 2.47
CA ALA A 342 6.26 23.14 1.95
C ALA A 342 7.62 23.62 2.48
N TYR A 343 7.87 23.45 3.80
CA TYR A 343 9.17 23.78 4.40
C TYR A 343 10.34 23.02 3.78
N PHE A 344 10.11 21.72 3.42
CA PHE A 344 11.16 20.89 2.83
C PHE A 344 11.48 21.36 1.40
N PHE A 345 10.46 21.65 0.59
CA PHE A 345 10.64 22.20 -0.75
C PHE A 345 11.40 23.54 -0.70
N ARG A 346 11.02 24.46 0.18
CA ARG A 346 11.66 25.77 0.33
C ARG A 346 13.13 25.67 0.73
N ARG A 347 13.45 24.83 1.72
CA ARG A 347 14.85 24.58 2.13
C ARG A 347 15.65 23.96 1.00
N SER A 348 15.08 22.99 0.30
CA SER A 348 15.74 22.32 -0.83
C SER A 348 15.93 23.28 -2.02
N TRP A 349 15.01 24.19 -2.28
CA TRP A 349 15.18 25.23 -3.27
C TRP A 349 16.42 26.09 -2.97
N ASN A 350 16.53 26.60 -1.77
CA ASN A 350 17.65 27.44 -1.36
C ASN A 350 19.00 26.70 -1.38
N ALA A 351 19.01 25.45 -0.91
CA ALA A 351 20.26 24.70 -0.75
C ALA A 351 20.73 24.02 -2.05
N ILE A 352 19.82 23.60 -2.90
CA ILE A 352 20.11 22.70 -4.02
C ILE A 352 19.50 23.21 -5.33
N TYR A 353 18.17 23.29 -5.43
CA TYR A 353 17.48 23.43 -6.72
C TYR A 353 17.77 24.74 -7.44
N SER A 354 17.91 25.84 -6.72
CA SER A 354 18.23 27.15 -7.32
C SER A 354 19.55 27.16 -8.09
N ASN A 355 20.50 26.30 -7.71
CA ASN A 355 21.85 26.20 -8.29
C ASN A 355 21.96 25.04 -9.31
N LYS A 356 20.92 24.24 -9.49
CA LYS A 356 20.90 23.12 -10.43
C LYS A 356 20.36 23.53 -11.79
N SER A 357 20.73 22.75 -12.81
CA SER A 357 20.19 22.91 -14.15
C SER A 357 18.84 22.22 -14.25
N PHE A 358 17.89 22.86 -14.91
CA PHE A 358 16.62 22.27 -15.33
C PHE A 358 16.69 22.02 -16.83
N VAL A 359 16.14 20.88 -17.29
CA VAL A 359 16.10 20.60 -18.72
C VAL A 359 15.25 21.64 -19.46
N ARG A 360 14.16 22.11 -18.84
CA ARG A 360 13.30 23.15 -19.41
C ARG A 360 13.26 24.38 -18.51
N ASN A 361 13.50 25.55 -19.11
CA ASN A 361 13.47 26.81 -18.37
C ASN A 361 12.09 27.14 -17.79
N LYS A 362 11.01 26.73 -18.45
CA LYS A 362 9.65 26.91 -17.93
C LYS A 362 9.45 26.21 -16.57
N ASP A 363 10.02 25.03 -16.40
CA ASP A 363 9.90 24.27 -15.14
C ASP A 363 10.66 24.98 -14.02
N ARG A 364 11.86 25.50 -14.31
CA ARG A 364 12.61 26.31 -13.35
C ARG A 364 11.84 27.55 -12.93
N GLN A 365 11.17 28.21 -13.87
CA GLN A 365 10.34 29.38 -13.56
C GLN A 365 9.15 28.98 -12.67
N ALA A 366 8.48 27.87 -12.96
CA ALA A 366 7.38 27.37 -12.16
C ALA A 366 7.81 27.05 -10.73
N PHE A 367 8.96 26.39 -10.55
CA PHE A 367 9.53 26.11 -9.22
C PHE A 367 9.93 27.40 -8.47
N LYS A 368 10.45 28.39 -9.19
CA LYS A 368 10.78 29.69 -8.59
C LYS A 368 9.51 30.42 -8.13
N SER A 369 8.46 30.45 -8.96
CA SER A 369 7.17 31.04 -8.60
C SER A 369 6.61 30.35 -7.36
N LEU A 370 6.59 29.03 -7.34
CA LEU A 370 6.15 28.24 -6.18
C LEU A 370 6.93 28.63 -4.91
N TYR A 371 8.26 28.72 -5.01
CA TYR A 371 9.10 29.13 -3.87
C TYR A 371 8.75 30.54 -3.36
N ASP A 372 8.47 31.47 -4.26
CA ASP A 372 8.15 32.87 -3.90
C ASP A 372 6.76 32.99 -3.24
N GLU A 373 5.84 32.10 -3.58
CA GLU A 373 4.46 32.10 -3.08
C GLU A 373 4.29 31.33 -1.76
N LEU A 374 5.05 30.23 -1.57
CA LEU A 374 4.94 29.38 -0.38
C LEU A 374 5.60 29.98 0.85
N THR A 375 5.03 29.67 2.01
CA THR A 375 5.65 29.80 3.34
C THR A 375 6.05 28.41 3.87
N ASP A 376 6.81 28.36 4.95
CA ASP A 376 7.21 27.10 5.59
C ASP A 376 6.03 26.39 6.28
N ASP A 377 4.97 27.12 6.61
CA ASP A 377 3.79 26.63 7.32
C ASP A 377 2.67 26.14 6.37
N ASP A 378 2.82 26.32 5.06
CA ASP A 378 1.81 25.92 4.09
C ASP A 378 1.65 24.38 4.02
N ASN A 379 0.48 23.95 3.58
CA ASN A 379 0.20 22.55 3.30
C ASN A 379 1.18 21.97 2.25
N PRO A 380 1.32 20.65 2.16
CA PRO A 380 2.21 20.02 1.21
C PRO A 380 1.94 20.40 -0.25
N VAL A 381 2.99 20.34 -1.05
CA VAL A 381 2.93 20.48 -2.51
C VAL A 381 2.99 19.11 -3.16
N ILE A 382 2.14 18.89 -4.14
CA ILE A 382 2.12 17.69 -4.96
C ILE A 382 2.77 17.98 -6.30
N PHE A 383 3.73 17.14 -6.69
CA PHE A 383 4.34 17.13 -8.01
C PHE A 383 3.86 15.87 -8.74
N LYS A 384 3.06 16.05 -9.79
CA LYS A 384 2.49 14.95 -10.57
C LYS A 384 3.29 14.76 -11.87
N LEU A 385 3.69 13.54 -12.12
CA LEU A 385 4.48 13.13 -13.27
C LEU A 385 3.82 11.92 -13.94
N GLN A 386 3.60 11.99 -15.25
CA GLN A 386 3.08 10.86 -16.01
C GLN A 386 4.20 9.84 -16.26
N MET A 387 4.01 8.59 -15.89
CA MET A 387 4.92 7.49 -16.19
C MET A 387 4.82 7.10 -17.69
N LYS A 388 5.96 6.75 -18.30
CA LYS A 388 6.03 6.35 -19.72
C LYS A 388 5.53 4.95 -20.00
#